data_6a09c5e12e5e6db42908dc9ca0864c5d
#
_entry.id   6a09c5e12e5e6db42908dc9ca0864c5d
#
_cell.length_a   1.000
_cell.length_b   1.000
_cell.length_c   1.000
_cell.angle_alpha   90.00
_cell.angle_beta   90.00
_cell.angle_gamma   90.00
#
_symmetry.space_group_name_H-M   'P 1'
#
loop_
_entity.id
_entity.type
_entity.pdbx_description
1 polymer ?
#
loop_
_entity_poly.entity_id
_entity_poly.type
_entity_poly.pdbx_seq_one_letter_code
_entity_poly.pdbx_strand_id
1 'polypeptide(L)'
;MRKIVLAVGFVILLSVASFAQAVENASHSTIGYITSSGTIENASHSTIGYINSNGAVENSSRSTIGYITSNGTVENASHSTIGYISDSGTVENASHSTIGYVNSDGTVENSSRSTIGYAKGVNPRHAAAFFFFFFKPDN
;
A
#
# COMPACT_ATOMS: atom_id res chain seq x y z
N MET A 1 -52.55 26.28 -19.42
CA MET A 1 -51.62 25.18 -19.74
C MET A 1 -50.40 25.28 -18.86
N ARG A 2 -50.20 24.31 -17.98
CA ARG A 2 -48.98 24.20 -17.16
C ARG A 2 -47.94 23.51 -18.00
N LYS A 3 -46.82 24.18 -18.30
CA LYS A 3 -45.63 23.52 -18.89
C LYS A 3 -44.93 22.74 -17.80
N ILE A 4 -44.90 21.42 -17.93
CA ILE A 4 -44.09 20.56 -17.09
C ILE A 4 -42.67 20.65 -17.66
N VAL A 5 -41.77 21.33 -16.92
CA VAL A 5 -40.31 21.27 -17.21
C VAL A 5 -39.78 20.02 -16.57
N LEU A 6 -39.53 18.98 -17.35
CA LEU A 6 -38.79 17.80 -16.90
C LEU A 6 -37.32 18.23 -16.75
N ALA A 7 -36.88 18.43 -15.52
CA ALA A 7 -35.46 18.55 -15.22
C ALA A 7 -34.82 17.16 -15.37
N VAL A 8 -34.16 16.93 -16.51
CA VAL A 8 -33.31 15.73 -16.66
C VAL A 8 -32.08 15.99 -15.83
N GLY A 9 -32.04 15.38 -14.63
CA GLY A 9 -30.86 15.38 -13.80
C GLY A 9 -29.76 14.57 -14.49
N PHE A 10 -28.70 15.26 -14.95
CA PHE A 10 -27.52 14.64 -15.49
C PHE A 10 -26.69 14.12 -14.31
N VAL A 11 -26.76 12.83 -14.04
CA VAL A 11 -25.88 12.17 -13.05
C VAL A 11 -24.54 11.96 -13.73
N ILE A 12 -23.56 12.82 -13.42
CA ILE A 12 -22.17 12.60 -13.81
C ILE A 12 -21.64 11.52 -12.86
N LEU A 13 -21.58 10.28 -13.32
CA LEU A 13 -20.79 9.23 -12.70
C LEU A 13 -19.32 9.57 -12.93
N LEU A 14 -18.72 10.29 -11.96
CA LEU A 14 -17.27 10.41 -11.88
C LEU A 14 -16.74 9.03 -11.51
N SER A 15 -16.33 8.25 -12.52
CA SER A 15 -15.50 7.08 -12.28
C SER A 15 -14.18 7.59 -11.72
N VAL A 16 -13.94 7.34 -10.42
CA VAL A 16 -12.62 7.57 -9.83
C VAL A 16 -11.69 6.54 -10.45
N ALA A 17 -10.90 6.95 -11.45
CA ALA A 17 -9.88 6.10 -12.00
C ALA A 17 -8.86 5.82 -10.88
N SER A 18 -8.70 4.55 -10.51
CA SER A 18 -7.67 4.11 -9.58
C SER A 18 -6.34 4.16 -10.31
N PHE A 19 -5.51 5.15 -9.98
CA PHE A 19 -4.17 5.26 -10.55
C PHE A 19 -3.22 4.31 -9.82
N ALA A 20 -2.59 3.42 -10.58
CA ALA A 20 -1.50 2.58 -10.08
C ALA A 20 -0.21 3.40 -10.03
N GLN A 21 0.42 3.44 -8.85
CA GLN A 21 1.73 4.05 -8.65
C GLN A 21 2.80 2.97 -8.75
N ALA A 22 3.81 3.22 -9.59
CA ALA A 22 4.94 2.30 -9.73
C ALA A 22 5.74 2.22 -8.43
N VAL A 23 6.12 1.00 -8.09
CA VAL A 23 7.08 0.70 -7.03
C VAL A 23 8.36 0.21 -7.71
N GLU A 24 9.48 0.79 -7.34
CA GLU A 24 10.77 0.52 -7.98
C GLU A 24 11.79 -0.02 -6.98
N ASN A 25 12.74 -0.80 -7.48
CA ASN A 25 13.92 -1.18 -6.70
C ASN A 25 14.97 -0.05 -6.67
N ALA A 26 16.10 -0.29 -6.00
CA ALA A 26 17.17 0.71 -5.87
C ALA A 26 17.76 1.17 -7.23
N SER A 27 17.65 0.36 -8.27
CA SER A 27 18.12 0.67 -9.63
C SER A 27 17.06 1.35 -10.50
N HIS A 28 15.93 1.77 -9.91
CA HIS A 28 14.78 2.33 -10.61
C HIS A 28 14.09 1.37 -11.61
N SER A 29 14.26 0.07 -11.45
CA SER A 29 13.46 -0.90 -12.19
C SER A 29 12.12 -1.09 -11.51
N THR A 30 11.02 -1.07 -12.26
CA THR A 30 9.68 -1.30 -11.72
C THR A 30 9.56 -2.74 -11.25
N ILE A 31 9.19 -2.94 -9.99
CA ILE A 31 8.98 -4.25 -9.36
C ILE A 31 7.52 -4.53 -9.01
N GLY A 32 6.67 -3.54 -9.15
CA GLY A 32 5.24 -3.67 -8.91
C GLY A 32 4.50 -2.35 -8.97
N TYR A 33 3.22 -2.41 -8.61
CA TYR A 33 2.35 -1.25 -8.57
C TYR A 33 1.43 -1.33 -7.34
N ILE A 34 1.11 -0.19 -6.79
CA ILE A 34 0.13 -0.04 -5.70
C ILE A 34 -0.90 0.98 -6.14
N THR A 35 -2.16 0.58 -6.20
CA THR A 35 -3.25 1.48 -6.57
C THR A 35 -3.73 2.29 -5.38
N SER A 36 -4.41 3.40 -5.64
CA SER A 36 -5.04 4.21 -4.58
C SER A 36 -6.13 3.46 -3.81
N SER A 37 -6.72 2.43 -4.40
CA SER A 37 -7.69 1.54 -3.74
C SER A 37 -7.06 0.42 -2.92
N GLY A 38 -5.72 0.30 -2.92
CA GLY A 38 -4.99 -0.71 -2.15
C GLY A 38 -4.75 -2.03 -2.87
N THR A 39 -4.98 -2.12 -4.17
CA THR A 39 -4.60 -3.29 -4.97
C THR A 39 -3.08 -3.30 -5.17
N ILE A 40 -2.46 -4.45 -4.91
CA ILE A 40 -1.02 -4.67 -5.08
C ILE A 40 -0.82 -5.54 -6.31
N GLU A 41 0.02 -5.08 -7.22
CA GLU A 41 0.33 -5.78 -8.47
C GLU A 41 1.83 -6.02 -8.60
N ASN A 42 2.19 -7.08 -9.33
CA ASN A 42 3.58 -7.29 -9.73
C ASN A 42 3.95 -6.41 -10.94
N ALA A 43 5.18 -6.52 -11.44
CA ALA A 43 5.67 -5.73 -12.57
C ALA A 43 4.91 -5.99 -13.88
N SER A 44 4.24 -7.12 -14.01
CA SER A 44 3.40 -7.48 -15.17
C SER A 44 1.93 -7.09 -15.01
N HIS A 45 1.60 -6.28 -14.00
CA HIS A 45 0.22 -5.89 -13.65
C HIS A 45 -0.70 -7.05 -13.22
N SER A 46 -0.15 -8.18 -12.81
CA SER A 46 -0.95 -9.23 -12.18
C SER A 46 -1.16 -8.90 -10.71
N THR A 47 -2.40 -8.99 -10.25
CA THR A 47 -2.72 -8.73 -8.84
C THR A 47 -2.11 -9.80 -7.96
N ILE A 48 -1.34 -9.40 -6.95
CA ILE A 48 -0.71 -10.26 -5.96
C ILE A 48 -1.31 -10.13 -4.57
N GLY A 49 -2.10 -9.10 -4.34
CA GLY A 49 -2.80 -8.92 -3.07
C GLY A 49 -3.54 -7.61 -2.95
N TYR A 50 -4.05 -7.37 -1.74
CA TYR A 50 -4.88 -6.20 -1.44
C TYR A 50 -4.59 -5.70 -0.03
N ILE A 51 -4.64 -4.40 0.15
CA ILE A 51 -4.68 -3.75 1.46
C ILE A 51 -6.00 -2.98 1.52
N ASN A 52 -6.94 -3.49 2.30
CA ASN A 52 -8.29 -2.93 2.40
C ASN A 52 -8.30 -1.67 3.28
N SER A 53 -9.31 -0.84 3.11
CA SER A 53 -9.50 0.40 3.90
C SER A 53 -9.68 0.14 5.41
N ASN A 54 -10.14 -1.06 5.80
CA ASN A 54 -10.25 -1.49 7.20
C ASN A 54 -8.94 -2.04 7.79
N GLY A 55 -7.86 -2.06 7.01
CA GLY A 55 -6.54 -2.53 7.43
C GLY A 55 -6.26 -4.01 7.17
N ALA A 56 -7.23 -4.81 6.72
CA ALA A 56 -6.99 -6.20 6.36
C ALA A 56 -6.08 -6.29 5.13
N VAL A 57 -5.07 -7.13 5.19
CA VAL A 57 -4.17 -7.45 4.08
C VAL A 57 -4.51 -8.84 3.56
N GLU A 58 -4.72 -8.94 2.27
CA GLU A 58 -5.15 -10.18 1.61
C GLU A 58 -4.19 -10.57 0.50
N ASN A 59 -4.10 -11.86 0.22
CA ASN A 59 -3.40 -12.37 -0.96
C ASN A 59 -4.28 -12.24 -2.22
N SER A 60 -3.79 -12.72 -3.35
CA SER A 60 -4.51 -12.65 -4.65
C SER A 60 -5.83 -13.43 -4.66
N SER A 61 -5.98 -14.43 -3.79
CA SER A 61 -7.21 -15.22 -3.62
C SER A 61 -8.19 -14.62 -2.61
N ARG A 62 -7.91 -13.43 -2.11
CA ARG A 62 -8.72 -12.77 -1.07
C ARG A 62 -8.69 -13.45 0.30
N SER A 63 -7.70 -14.30 0.57
CA SER A 63 -7.48 -14.83 1.92
C SER A 63 -6.70 -13.81 2.73
N THR A 64 -7.15 -13.54 3.96
CA THR A 64 -6.47 -12.61 4.86
C THR A 64 -5.13 -13.18 5.31
N ILE A 65 -4.05 -12.42 5.10
CA ILE A 65 -2.68 -12.77 5.47
C ILE A 65 -2.13 -11.91 6.62
N GLY A 66 -2.83 -10.84 6.97
CA GLY A 66 -2.46 -9.99 8.09
C GLY A 66 -3.29 -8.73 8.17
N TYR A 67 -2.84 -7.80 9.02
CA TYR A 67 -3.55 -6.57 9.30
C TYR A 67 -2.54 -5.41 9.52
N ILE A 68 -2.94 -4.22 9.14
CA ILE A 68 -2.29 -2.97 9.52
C ILE A 68 -3.33 -2.15 10.27
N THR A 69 -3.15 -1.98 11.57
CA THR A 69 -4.10 -1.27 12.40
C THR A 69 -4.01 0.25 12.21
N SER A 70 -5.01 0.98 12.65
CA SER A 70 -5.06 2.44 12.51
C SER A 70 -3.90 3.17 13.20
N ASN A 71 -3.31 2.59 14.24
CA ASN A 71 -2.14 3.13 14.94
C ASN A 71 -0.79 2.65 14.39
N GLY A 72 -0.80 1.88 13.28
CA GLY A 72 0.41 1.43 12.59
C GLY A 72 0.98 0.10 13.08
N THR A 73 0.30 -0.62 13.97
CA THR A 73 0.70 -1.99 14.34
C THR A 73 0.44 -2.93 13.16
N VAL A 74 1.43 -3.75 12.83
CA VAL A 74 1.35 -4.77 11.78
C VAL A 74 1.21 -6.13 12.42
N GLU A 75 0.20 -6.87 12.01
CA GLU A 75 -0.14 -8.17 12.58
C GLU A 75 -0.19 -9.25 11.49
N ASN A 76 0.10 -10.49 11.85
CA ASN A 76 -0.15 -11.63 10.97
C ASN A 76 -1.64 -12.02 10.97
N ALA A 77 -2.01 -13.07 10.24
CA ALA A 77 -3.39 -13.52 10.13
C ALA A 77 -4.01 -13.97 11.47
N SER A 78 -3.19 -14.34 12.45
CA SER A 78 -3.60 -14.73 13.80
C SER A 78 -3.63 -13.57 14.79
N HIS A 79 -3.50 -12.34 14.31
CA HIS A 79 -3.39 -11.12 15.14
C HIS A 79 -2.18 -11.05 16.06
N SER A 80 -1.11 -11.80 15.77
CA SER A 80 0.16 -11.62 16.46
C SER A 80 0.91 -10.46 15.83
N THR A 81 1.45 -9.56 16.65
CA THR A 81 2.22 -8.40 16.18
C THR A 81 3.52 -8.86 15.53
N ILE A 82 3.76 -8.42 14.30
CA ILE A 82 4.99 -8.70 13.54
C ILE A 82 5.83 -7.44 13.30
N GLY A 83 5.29 -6.27 13.58
CA GLY A 83 6.03 -5.01 13.46
C GLY A 83 5.19 -3.78 13.64
N TYR A 84 5.80 -2.63 13.37
CA TYR A 84 5.19 -1.33 13.55
C TYR A 84 5.61 -0.38 12.42
N ILE A 85 4.71 0.49 12.03
CA ILE A 85 4.95 1.57 11.06
C ILE A 85 4.55 2.87 11.72
N SER A 86 5.51 3.73 12.04
CA SER A 86 5.22 5.04 12.66
C SER A 86 4.70 6.04 11.63
N ASP A 87 4.06 7.10 12.11
CA ASP A 87 3.60 8.20 11.25
C ASP A 87 4.76 8.95 10.59
N SER A 88 5.97 8.90 11.18
CA SER A 88 7.19 9.48 10.62
C SER A 88 7.84 8.60 9.54
N GLY A 89 7.31 7.40 9.29
CA GLY A 89 7.81 6.47 8.29
C GLY A 89 8.88 5.50 8.78
N THR A 90 9.17 5.46 10.08
CA THR A 90 10.05 4.43 10.66
C THR A 90 9.32 3.10 10.70
N VAL A 91 10.00 2.05 10.22
CA VAL A 91 9.49 0.68 10.20
C VAL A 91 10.28 -0.17 11.19
N GLU A 92 9.58 -0.85 12.07
CA GLU A 92 10.16 -1.66 13.13
C GLU A 92 9.65 -3.10 13.08
N ASN A 93 10.46 -4.03 13.58
CA ASN A 93 10.01 -5.41 13.82
C ASN A 93 9.21 -5.52 15.13
N ALA A 94 8.78 -6.72 15.49
CA ALA A 94 7.99 -6.97 16.71
C ALA A 94 8.71 -6.61 18.01
N SER A 95 10.04 -6.56 17.99
CA SER A 95 10.89 -6.19 19.14
C SER A 95 11.21 -4.69 19.19
N HIS A 96 10.57 -3.88 18.36
CA HIS A 96 10.85 -2.46 18.20
C HIS A 96 12.25 -2.11 17.68
N SER A 97 12.92 -3.05 17.04
CA SER A 97 14.16 -2.75 16.31
C SER A 97 13.80 -2.17 14.95
N THR A 98 14.44 -1.06 14.59
CA THR A 98 14.24 -0.42 13.29
C THR A 98 14.76 -1.33 12.17
N ILE A 99 13.89 -1.63 11.20
CA ILE A 99 14.25 -2.45 10.02
C ILE A 99 14.31 -1.63 8.73
N GLY A 100 13.78 -0.42 8.75
CA GLY A 100 13.86 0.49 7.60
C GLY A 100 13.03 1.74 7.75
N TYR A 101 12.95 2.47 6.64
CA TYR A 101 12.28 3.77 6.60
C TYR A 101 11.53 3.94 5.27
N VAL A 102 10.38 4.55 5.34
CA VAL A 102 9.65 5.08 4.18
C VAL A 102 9.61 6.60 4.32
N ASN A 103 10.39 7.28 3.51
CA ASN A 103 10.52 8.74 3.59
C ASN A 103 9.34 9.44 2.88
N SER A 104 9.10 10.69 3.22
CA SER A 104 8.00 11.48 2.67
C SER A 104 8.10 11.73 1.16
N ASP A 105 9.31 11.64 0.58
CA ASP A 105 9.57 11.74 -0.86
C ASP A 105 9.35 10.42 -1.61
N GLY A 106 9.00 9.33 -0.90
CA GLY A 106 8.78 8.00 -1.45
C GLY A 106 10.03 7.12 -1.49
N THR A 107 11.19 7.61 -1.06
CA THR A 107 12.41 6.79 -0.94
C THR A 107 12.23 5.77 0.18
N VAL A 108 12.54 4.52 -0.09
CA VAL A 108 12.51 3.43 0.88
C VAL A 108 13.93 2.99 1.20
N GLU A 109 14.25 2.94 2.48
CA GLU A 109 15.60 2.66 2.97
C GLU A 109 15.59 1.48 3.95
N ASN A 110 16.71 0.76 4.01
CA ASN A 110 16.93 -0.24 5.06
C ASN A 110 17.34 0.42 6.39
N SER A 111 17.62 -0.38 7.41
CA SER A 111 18.00 0.11 8.74
C SER A 111 19.31 0.92 8.75
N SER A 112 20.20 0.69 7.77
CA SER A 112 21.46 1.43 7.58
C SER A 112 21.31 2.69 6.75
N ARG A 113 20.10 3.08 6.40
CA ARG A 113 19.81 4.22 5.52
C ARG A 113 20.28 4.06 4.07
N SER A 114 20.52 2.83 3.63
CA SER A 114 20.75 2.56 2.21
C SER A 114 19.43 2.45 1.49
N THR A 115 19.30 3.10 0.34
CA THR A 115 18.09 3.05 -0.50
C THR A 115 17.89 1.63 -1.04
N ILE A 116 16.71 1.07 -0.80
CA ILE A 116 16.30 -0.24 -1.31
C ILE A 116 15.21 -0.13 -2.38
N GLY A 117 14.60 1.01 -2.52
CA GLY A 117 13.59 1.24 -3.55
C GLY A 117 12.89 2.57 -3.44
N TYR A 118 11.85 2.71 -4.25
CA TYR A 118 11.05 3.93 -4.36
C TYR A 118 9.56 3.57 -4.47
N ALA A 119 8.74 4.30 -3.76
CA ALA A 119 7.28 4.19 -3.79
C ALA A 119 6.64 5.59 -3.78
N LYS A 120 7.03 6.41 -4.76
CA LYS A 120 6.60 7.80 -4.85
C LYS A 120 5.09 7.91 -5.06
N GLY A 121 4.42 8.71 -4.25
CA GLY A 121 2.96 8.92 -4.33
C GLY A 121 2.14 7.78 -3.74
N VAL A 122 2.77 6.75 -3.19
CA VAL A 122 2.12 5.63 -2.51
C VAL A 122 1.86 5.98 -1.05
N ASN A 123 0.75 5.50 -0.50
CA ASN A 123 0.53 5.56 0.95
C ASN A 123 1.72 4.91 1.68
N PRO A 124 2.37 5.60 2.63
CA PRO A 124 3.58 5.09 3.30
C PRO A 124 3.39 3.74 4.01
N ARG A 125 2.21 3.48 4.56
CA ARG A 125 1.91 2.18 5.18
C ARG A 125 1.80 1.06 4.15
N HIS A 126 1.25 1.35 2.97
CA HIS A 126 1.20 0.39 1.86
C HIS A 126 2.61 0.10 1.32
N ALA A 127 3.44 1.13 1.18
CA ALA A 127 4.85 0.97 0.80
C ALA A 127 5.62 0.13 1.82
N ALA A 128 5.44 0.38 3.11
CA ALA A 128 6.06 -0.43 4.17
C ALA A 128 5.58 -1.88 4.15
N ALA A 129 4.29 -2.12 3.93
CA ALA A 129 3.73 -3.46 3.80
C ALA A 129 4.35 -4.21 2.61
N PHE A 130 4.55 -3.51 1.49
CA PHE A 130 5.14 -4.06 0.29
C PHE A 130 6.61 -4.44 0.50
N PHE A 131 7.42 -3.54 1.04
CA PHE A 131 8.87 -3.76 1.15
C PHE A 131 9.29 -4.61 2.35
N PHE A 132 8.55 -4.58 3.45
CA PHE A 132 9.05 -5.12 4.72
C PHE A 132 8.24 -6.29 5.29
N PHE A 133 6.96 -6.47 4.94
CA PHE A 133 6.10 -7.41 5.63
C PHE A 133 5.46 -8.49 4.76
N PHE A 134 4.61 -8.10 3.81
CA PHE A 134 3.71 -9.06 3.15
C PHE A 134 4.07 -9.38 1.70
N PHE A 135 4.67 -8.43 1.00
CA PHE A 135 4.91 -8.54 -0.44
C PHE A 135 6.38 -8.31 -0.79
N LYS A 136 7.28 -8.72 0.10
CA LYS A 136 8.73 -8.48 -0.08
C LYS A 136 9.16 -8.86 -1.49
N PRO A 137 9.79 -7.92 -2.21
CA PRO A 137 10.34 -8.27 -3.51
C PRO A 137 11.44 -9.33 -3.34
N ASP A 138 11.41 -10.31 -4.23
CA ASP A 138 12.49 -11.29 -4.31
C ASP A 138 13.80 -10.55 -4.66
N ASN A 139 14.83 -10.78 -3.87
CA ASN A 139 16.16 -10.20 -4.09
C ASN A 139 16.89 -10.97 -5.19
#